data_971c2d2b1f68ca26d0b1d2f2b42cdb89
#
_entry.id   971c2d2b1f68ca26d0b1d2f2b42cdb89
#
_cell.length_a   1.000
_cell.length_b   1.000
_cell.length_c   1.000
_cell.angle_alpha   90.00
_cell.angle_beta   90.00
_cell.angle_gamma   90.00
#
_symmetry.space_group_name_H-M   'P 1'
#
loop_
_entity.id
_entity.type
_entity.pdbx_description
1 polymer ?
#
loop_
_entity_poly.entity_id
_entity_poly.type
_entity_poly.pdbx_seq_one_letter_code
_entity_poly.pdbx_strand_id
1 'polypeptide(L)'
;MRFRTALLLPGMIAAALVAGALPATASPVVIISQGHVDAVDVHYEDGGLDLHVHDDTVDPSVERDPADVVLRVLPGARTTVPDDPAYRFLGTSGAPVWVLPQTQDLELLWPGLSTEELEPGVFAGDTVTLALCKVRGPGALSVFTTDAFGAPTVLANSGDGTPDRLALGVAGHRHVNWGFTKPGWYRATFQATATLTDGTRVASDPTVFTFWVG
;
A
#
# COMPACT_ATOMS: atom_id res chain seq x y z
N MET A 1 -75.57 34.11 -33.31
CA MET A 1 -74.92 34.26 -32.00
C MET A 1 -74.11 33.00 -31.75
N ARG A 2 -72.76 33.06 -31.91
CA ARG A 2 -71.87 31.89 -31.75
C ARG A 2 -70.99 32.15 -30.51
N PHE A 3 -71.21 31.39 -29.46
CA PHE A 3 -70.38 31.42 -28.25
C PHE A 3 -69.08 30.62 -28.50
N ARG A 4 -67.92 31.27 -28.32
CA ARG A 4 -66.60 30.63 -28.30
C ARG A 4 -66.22 30.33 -26.87
N THR A 5 -66.11 29.05 -26.54
CA THR A 5 -65.62 28.59 -25.26
C THR A 5 -64.07 28.57 -25.32
N ALA A 6 -63.46 29.34 -24.44
CA ALA A 6 -61.98 29.34 -24.28
C ALA A 6 -61.62 28.23 -23.27
N LEU A 7 -60.72 27.31 -23.68
CA LEU A 7 -60.17 26.25 -22.86
C LEU A 7 -58.89 26.81 -22.19
N LEU A 8 -58.87 26.88 -20.89
CA LEU A 8 -57.70 27.20 -20.08
C LEU A 8 -56.95 25.91 -19.79
N LEU A 9 -55.69 25.76 -20.27
CA LEU A 9 -54.78 24.71 -19.85
C LEU A 9 -54.05 25.10 -18.57
N PRO A 10 -53.96 24.21 -17.54
CA PRO A 10 -53.17 24.45 -16.36
C PRO A 10 -51.66 24.17 -16.69
N GLY A 11 -50.82 25.18 -16.54
CA GLY A 11 -49.40 25.03 -16.61
C GLY A 11 -48.84 24.24 -15.44
N MET A 12 -48.18 23.10 -15.71
CA MET A 12 -47.42 22.36 -14.72
C MET A 12 -46.05 23.06 -14.52
N ILE A 13 -45.86 23.59 -13.31
CA ILE A 13 -44.54 24.07 -12.87
C ILE A 13 -43.76 22.85 -12.37
N ALA A 14 -42.76 22.41 -13.14
CA ALA A 14 -41.79 21.39 -12.71
C ALA A 14 -40.76 22.08 -11.81
N ALA A 15 -40.84 21.82 -10.51
CA ALA A 15 -39.76 22.18 -9.57
C ALA A 15 -38.57 21.24 -9.73
N ALA A 16 -37.48 21.73 -10.27
CA ALA A 16 -36.22 21.01 -10.34
C ALA A 16 -35.57 20.99 -8.94
N LEU A 17 -35.56 19.82 -8.29
CA LEU A 17 -34.78 19.59 -7.07
C LEU A 17 -33.29 19.53 -7.45
N VAL A 18 -32.55 20.60 -7.19
CA VAL A 18 -31.10 20.59 -7.23
C VAL A 18 -30.63 19.89 -5.94
N ALA A 19 -30.29 18.60 -6.04
CA ALA A 19 -29.59 17.90 -4.98
C ALA A 19 -28.16 18.44 -4.92
N GLY A 20 -27.88 19.32 -3.98
CA GLY A 20 -26.54 19.79 -3.66
C GLY A 20 -25.72 18.60 -3.13
N ALA A 21 -24.69 18.18 -3.85
CA ALA A 21 -23.70 17.26 -3.31
C ALA A 21 -23.00 17.96 -2.11
N LEU A 22 -23.09 17.36 -0.93
CA LEU A 22 -22.32 17.80 0.22
C LEU A 22 -20.83 17.59 -0.11
N PRO A 23 -19.94 18.54 0.23
CA PRO A 23 -18.52 18.33 0.06
C PRO A 23 -18.11 17.10 0.90
N ALA A 24 -17.46 16.12 0.25
CA ALA A 24 -16.83 15.01 0.97
C ALA A 24 -15.77 15.64 1.90
N THR A 25 -15.94 15.48 3.21
CA THR A 25 -14.88 15.83 4.17
C THR A 25 -13.76 14.83 3.96
N ALA A 26 -12.57 15.29 3.52
CA ALA A 26 -11.40 14.44 3.46
C ALA A 26 -11.11 13.91 4.87
N SER A 27 -10.89 12.60 4.99
CA SER A 27 -10.43 12.01 6.25
C SER A 27 -9.09 12.64 6.65
N PRO A 28 -8.84 12.83 7.96
CA PRO A 28 -7.56 13.36 8.40
C PRO A 28 -6.45 12.33 8.09
N VAL A 29 -5.36 12.80 7.47
CA VAL A 29 -4.19 11.96 7.20
C VAL A 29 -3.52 11.56 8.51
N VAL A 30 -3.32 10.26 8.70
CA VAL A 30 -2.62 9.66 9.85
C VAL A 30 -1.15 9.47 9.51
N ILE A 31 -0.25 9.97 10.38
CA ILE A 31 1.20 9.76 10.23
C ILE A 31 1.64 8.72 11.26
N ILE A 32 2.14 7.58 10.78
CA ILE A 32 2.63 6.50 11.64
C ILE A 32 4.15 6.43 11.52
N SER A 33 4.87 6.53 12.63
CA SER A 33 6.34 6.67 12.64
C SER A 33 7.08 5.64 13.50
N GLN A 34 6.37 4.94 14.38
CA GLN A 34 6.90 3.93 15.29
C GLN A 34 5.86 2.85 15.52
N GLY A 35 6.31 1.69 15.99
CA GLY A 35 5.43 0.55 16.28
C GLY A 35 5.17 -0.34 15.07
N HIS A 36 4.34 -1.35 15.27
CA HIS A 36 3.99 -2.35 14.27
C HIS A 36 2.88 -1.85 13.34
N VAL A 37 3.06 -2.10 12.06
CA VAL A 37 2.00 -1.99 11.05
C VAL A 37 2.22 -3.05 9.98
N ASP A 38 1.16 -3.58 9.38
CA ASP A 38 1.29 -4.21 8.09
C ASP A 38 1.16 -3.13 7.02
N ALA A 39 2.33 -2.73 6.50
CA ALA A 39 2.40 -1.61 5.55
C ALA A 39 1.63 -1.92 4.26
N VAL A 40 1.55 -3.20 3.87
CA VAL A 40 0.69 -3.70 2.80
C VAL A 40 0.02 -4.95 3.32
N ASP A 41 -1.25 -4.85 3.64
CA ASP A 41 -2.13 -5.93 4.03
C ASP A 41 -3.10 -6.26 2.90
N VAL A 42 -3.21 -7.54 2.55
CA VAL A 42 -4.00 -8.02 1.41
C VAL A 42 -5.28 -8.63 1.93
N HIS A 43 -6.42 -8.08 1.50
CA HIS A 43 -7.76 -8.57 1.81
C HIS A 43 -8.43 -9.19 0.59
N TYR A 44 -9.44 -10.02 0.84
CA TYR A 44 -10.31 -10.56 -0.20
C TYR A 44 -11.76 -10.41 0.21
N GLU A 45 -12.43 -9.41 -0.36
CA GLU A 45 -13.80 -9.05 -0.02
C GLU A 45 -14.63 -8.87 -1.30
N ASP A 46 -15.91 -9.19 -1.25
CA ASP A 46 -16.86 -9.02 -2.36
C ASP A 46 -16.40 -9.62 -3.71
N GLY A 47 -15.54 -10.66 -3.66
CA GLY A 47 -15.02 -11.32 -4.85
C GLY A 47 -13.83 -10.62 -5.50
N GLY A 48 -13.21 -9.63 -4.86
CA GLY A 48 -12.04 -8.88 -5.28
C GLY A 48 -10.92 -8.85 -4.22
N LEU A 49 -9.68 -8.63 -4.67
CA LEU A 49 -8.58 -8.31 -3.75
C LEU A 49 -8.59 -6.81 -3.46
N ASP A 50 -8.21 -6.44 -2.23
CA ASP A 50 -7.98 -5.06 -1.83
C ASP A 50 -6.70 -4.94 -1.00
N LEU A 51 -6.17 -3.71 -0.86
CA LEU A 51 -4.93 -3.42 -0.15
C LEU A 51 -5.16 -2.35 0.90
N HIS A 52 -4.81 -2.65 2.15
CA HIS A 52 -4.95 -1.80 3.32
C HIS A 52 -3.61 -1.56 4.02
N VAL A 53 -3.62 -0.71 5.03
CA VAL A 53 -2.60 -0.62 6.08
C VAL A 53 -3.25 -1.09 7.38
N HIS A 54 -2.77 -2.21 7.93
CA HIS A 54 -3.18 -2.65 9.26
C HIS A 54 -2.36 -1.93 10.33
N ASP A 55 -3.00 -1.12 11.15
CA ASP A 55 -2.35 -0.26 12.14
C ASP A 55 -2.52 -0.81 13.56
N ASP A 56 -1.49 -1.49 14.04
CA ASP A 56 -1.39 -2.01 15.42
C ASP A 56 -0.78 -1.00 16.41
N THR A 57 -0.54 0.24 15.97
CA THR A 57 -0.03 1.28 16.89
C THR A 57 -1.13 1.86 17.78
N VAL A 58 -2.37 1.46 17.54
CA VAL A 58 -3.56 1.84 18.31
C VAL A 58 -4.26 0.59 18.86
N ASP A 59 -5.06 0.76 19.94
CA ASP A 59 -5.83 -0.33 20.53
C ASP A 59 -7.33 0.08 20.62
N PRO A 60 -8.24 -0.68 19.99
CA PRO A 60 -7.99 -1.82 19.10
C PRO A 60 -7.26 -1.40 17.82
N SER A 61 -6.57 -2.38 17.17
CA SER A 61 -5.98 -2.19 15.84
C SER A 61 -7.05 -1.80 14.80
N VAL A 62 -6.64 -1.11 13.75
CA VAL A 62 -7.56 -0.58 12.71
C VAL A 62 -7.00 -0.80 11.31
N GLU A 63 -7.91 -1.17 10.40
CA GLU A 63 -7.66 -1.10 8.97
C GLU A 63 -7.78 0.35 8.49
N ARG A 64 -6.81 0.79 7.68
CA ARG A 64 -6.78 2.13 7.12
C ARG A 64 -6.68 2.10 5.60
N ASP A 65 -7.42 3.01 4.95
CA ASP A 65 -7.18 3.30 3.55
C ASP A 65 -5.75 3.85 3.38
N PRO A 66 -4.89 3.27 2.52
CA PRO A 66 -3.54 3.76 2.28
C PRO A 66 -3.48 5.23 1.83
N ALA A 67 -4.57 5.76 1.24
CA ALA A 67 -4.67 7.17 0.86
C ALA A 67 -4.69 8.12 2.08
N ASP A 68 -5.14 7.63 3.24
CA ASP A 68 -5.26 8.38 4.50
C ASP A 68 -4.03 8.18 5.42
N VAL A 69 -2.99 7.43 4.98
CA VAL A 69 -1.82 7.11 5.79
C VAL A 69 -0.53 7.65 5.18
N VAL A 70 0.34 8.18 6.05
CA VAL A 70 1.75 8.44 5.74
C VAL A 70 2.61 7.60 6.67
N LEU A 71 3.37 6.67 6.10
CA LEU A 71 4.37 5.87 6.79
C LEU A 71 5.65 6.69 6.90
N ARG A 72 5.97 7.13 8.12
CA ARG A 72 7.11 8.01 8.38
C ARG A 72 8.37 7.20 8.68
N VAL A 73 9.40 7.37 7.85
CA VAL A 73 10.74 6.84 8.07
C VAL A 73 11.56 7.91 8.78
N LEU A 74 11.76 7.75 10.08
CA LEU A 74 12.45 8.72 10.93
C LEU A 74 13.94 8.85 10.56
N PRO A 75 14.59 9.98 10.90
CA PRO A 75 16.04 10.16 10.72
C PRO A 75 16.89 9.06 11.37
N GLY A 76 16.41 8.42 12.45
CA GLY A 76 17.06 7.28 13.11
C GLY A 76 17.24 6.05 12.23
N ALA A 77 16.42 5.90 11.17
CA ALA A 77 16.55 4.82 10.20
C ALA A 77 17.76 5.00 9.23
N ARG A 78 18.45 6.16 9.29
CA ARG A 78 19.61 6.44 8.45
C ARG A 78 20.81 5.61 8.84
N THR A 79 21.35 4.87 7.87
CA THR A 79 22.58 4.08 7.98
C THR A 79 23.45 4.30 6.72
N THR A 80 24.44 3.44 6.50
CA THR A 80 25.28 3.44 5.33
C THR A 80 25.17 2.11 4.60
N VAL A 81 25.23 2.15 3.26
CA VAL A 81 25.30 0.95 2.43
C VAL A 81 26.52 0.13 2.82
N PRO A 82 26.38 -1.17 3.16
CA PRO A 82 27.50 -2.02 3.53
C PRO A 82 28.57 -2.12 2.42
N ASP A 83 29.82 -2.38 2.83
CA ASP A 83 30.90 -2.68 1.88
C ASP A 83 30.86 -4.16 1.46
N ASP A 84 29.72 -4.55 0.90
CA ASP A 84 29.47 -5.86 0.35
C ASP A 84 28.74 -5.70 -1.00
N PRO A 85 29.28 -6.31 -2.08
CA PRO A 85 28.65 -6.28 -3.41
C PRO A 85 27.19 -6.74 -3.44
N ALA A 86 26.76 -7.58 -2.49
CA ALA A 86 25.37 -8.05 -2.39
C ALA A 86 24.38 -6.91 -2.07
N TYR A 87 24.85 -5.81 -1.47
CA TYR A 87 24.05 -4.64 -1.11
C TYR A 87 24.05 -3.51 -2.15
N ARG A 88 24.61 -3.72 -3.35
CA ARG A 88 24.69 -2.68 -4.40
C ARG A 88 23.33 -2.15 -4.84
N PHE A 89 22.25 -2.90 -4.61
CA PHE A 89 20.89 -2.45 -4.89
C PHE A 89 20.44 -1.27 -4.01
N LEU A 90 21.11 -1.04 -2.87
CA LEU A 90 20.90 0.12 -2.00
C LEU A 90 21.75 1.34 -2.39
N GLY A 91 22.70 1.18 -3.30
CA GLY A 91 23.62 2.24 -3.76
C GLY A 91 25.09 1.88 -3.65
N THR A 92 25.95 2.91 -3.70
CA THR A 92 27.39 2.75 -3.54
C THR A 92 27.75 2.49 -2.08
N SER A 93 28.70 1.59 -1.81
CA SER A 93 29.26 1.34 -0.47
C SER A 93 29.60 2.65 0.26
N GLY A 94 29.19 2.75 1.52
CA GLY A 94 29.36 3.94 2.35
C GLY A 94 28.38 5.10 2.09
N ALA A 95 27.58 5.04 1.02
CA ALA A 95 26.55 6.05 0.78
C ALA A 95 25.44 5.99 1.84
N PRO A 96 24.78 7.12 2.16
CA PRO A 96 23.67 7.11 3.09
C PRO A 96 22.45 6.40 2.48
N VAL A 97 21.75 5.62 3.31
CA VAL A 97 20.51 4.93 3.01
C VAL A 97 19.63 4.95 4.25
N TRP A 98 18.31 4.97 4.10
CA TRP A 98 17.35 4.86 5.20
C TRP A 98 16.72 3.47 5.13
N VAL A 99 16.79 2.71 6.23
CA VAL A 99 16.27 1.33 6.28
C VAL A 99 15.34 1.19 7.48
N LEU A 100 14.08 0.86 7.22
CA LEU A 100 13.20 0.29 8.24
C LEU A 100 13.54 -1.20 8.32
N PRO A 101 13.95 -1.70 9.51
CA PRO A 101 14.55 -3.01 9.60
C PRO A 101 13.50 -4.14 9.66
N GLN A 102 13.88 -5.31 9.14
CA GLN A 102 13.13 -6.56 9.28
C GLN A 102 12.97 -7.00 10.75
N THR A 103 13.99 -6.75 11.59
CA THR A 103 13.94 -6.99 13.02
C THR A 103 13.42 -5.74 13.73
N GLN A 104 12.49 -5.92 14.67
CA GLN A 104 11.88 -4.80 15.37
C GLN A 104 12.91 -3.90 16.05
N ASP A 105 12.81 -2.60 15.77
CA ASP A 105 13.43 -1.51 16.49
C ASP A 105 12.31 -0.61 17.06
N LEU A 106 12.21 -0.49 18.37
CA LEU A 106 11.12 0.22 19.04
C LEU A 106 11.13 1.74 18.77
N GLU A 107 12.25 2.28 18.29
CA GLU A 107 12.38 3.69 17.93
C GLU A 107 11.96 3.98 16.49
N LEU A 108 11.64 2.93 15.70
CA LEU A 108 11.29 3.03 14.30
C LEU A 108 9.93 2.40 14.01
N LEU A 109 9.39 2.74 12.86
CA LEU A 109 8.27 1.99 12.28
C LEU A 109 8.75 0.59 11.90
N TRP A 110 7.94 -0.41 12.20
CA TRP A 110 8.22 -1.82 11.91
C TRP A 110 7.19 -2.38 10.91
N PRO A 111 7.40 -2.16 9.60
CA PRO A 111 6.40 -2.46 8.59
C PRO A 111 6.48 -3.90 8.11
N GLY A 112 5.34 -4.60 8.14
CA GLY A 112 5.13 -5.94 7.61
C GLY A 112 4.49 -5.95 6.22
N LEU A 113 4.40 -7.18 5.68
CA LEU A 113 3.54 -7.58 4.58
C LEU A 113 2.62 -8.68 5.13
N SER A 114 1.31 -8.51 5.00
CA SER A 114 0.31 -9.43 5.55
C SER A 114 -0.62 -9.99 4.47
N THR A 115 -1.04 -11.20 4.70
CA THR A 115 -2.10 -11.93 4.01
C THR A 115 -2.90 -12.75 5.04
N GLU A 116 -2.88 -12.33 6.32
CA GLU A 116 -3.49 -13.08 7.43
C GLU A 116 -5.01 -13.16 7.28
N GLU A 117 -5.63 -12.16 6.64
CA GLU A 117 -7.05 -12.12 6.33
C GLU A 117 -7.46 -13.03 5.14
N LEU A 118 -6.49 -13.67 4.46
CA LEU A 118 -6.78 -14.57 3.35
C LEU A 118 -6.97 -16.01 3.83
N GLU A 119 -8.12 -16.61 3.50
CA GLU A 119 -8.43 -17.97 3.89
C GLU A 119 -7.70 -19.01 3.01
N PRO A 120 -7.04 -20.03 3.62
CA PRO A 120 -6.49 -21.18 2.89
C PRO A 120 -7.55 -21.92 2.08
N GLY A 121 -7.18 -22.41 0.88
CA GLY A 121 -8.07 -23.17 0.01
C GLY A 121 -8.93 -22.30 -0.93
N VAL A 122 -8.92 -20.99 -0.79
CA VAL A 122 -9.60 -20.05 -1.70
C VAL A 122 -8.76 -19.79 -2.96
N PHE A 123 -7.46 -19.65 -2.80
CA PHE A 123 -6.53 -19.32 -3.88
C PHE A 123 -5.76 -20.54 -4.37
N ALA A 124 -5.54 -20.62 -5.67
CA ALA A 124 -4.78 -21.71 -6.28
C ALA A 124 -3.34 -21.74 -5.72
N GLY A 125 -2.97 -22.87 -5.11
CA GLY A 125 -1.68 -23.04 -4.44
C GLY A 125 -1.48 -22.19 -3.19
N ASP A 126 -2.57 -21.70 -2.58
CA ASP A 126 -2.57 -20.85 -1.38
C ASP A 126 -1.56 -19.69 -1.49
N THR A 127 -1.58 -18.99 -2.63
CA THR A 127 -0.60 -17.95 -2.94
C THR A 127 -1.27 -16.77 -3.65
N VAL A 128 -0.86 -15.56 -3.25
CA VAL A 128 -1.16 -14.31 -3.96
C VAL A 128 0.16 -13.67 -4.42
N THR A 129 0.10 -12.87 -5.47
CA THR A 129 1.26 -12.12 -5.98
C THR A 129 1.08 -10.65 -5.69
N LEU A 130 1.99 -10.05 -4.92
CA LEU A 130 2.07 -8.61 -4.72
C LEU A 130 3.11 -8.03 -5.68
N ALA A 131 2.70 -7.10 -6.53
CA ALA A 131 3.56 -6.42 -7.48
C ALA A 131 3.87 -4.99 -7.01
N LEU A 132 5.14 -4.58 -6.98
CA LEU A 132 5.54 -3.18 -6.90
C LEU A 132 5.52 -2.60 -8.32
N CYS A 133 4.43 -1.96 -8.68
CA CYS A 133 4.18 -1.49 -10.06
C CYS A 133 4.94 -0.22 -10.40
N LYS A 134 5.12 0.67 -9.42
CA LYS A 134 5.75 1.98 -9.63
C LYS A 134 6.19 2.61 -8.32
N VAL A 135 7.34 3.30 -8.38
CA VAL A 135 7.76 4.22 -7.31
C VAL A 135 7.96 5.62 -7.90
N ARG A 136 7.42 6.61 -7.22
CA ARG A 136 7.71 8.02 -7.48
C ARG A 136 8.34 8.61 -6.22
N GLY A 137 9.58 9.09 -6.33
CA GLY A 137 10.34 9.62 -5.21
C GLY A 137 11.69 10.16 -5.63
N PRO A 138 12.47 10.70 -4.68
CA PRO A 138 13.79 11.27 -4.97
C PRO A 138 14.85 10.20 -5.25
N GLY A 139 14.61 8.93 -4.88
CA GLY A 139 15.51 7.81 -5.04
C GLY A 139 14.77 6.50 -5.28
N ALA A 140 15.50 5.38 -5.17
CA ALA A 140 14.94 4.03 -5.26
C ALA A 140 14.35 3.59 -3.90
N LEU A 141 13.32 2.75 -3.96
CA LEU A 141 12.78 1.93 -2.88
C LEU A 141 13.14 0.47 -3.16
N SER A 142 13.68 -0.20 -2.15
CA SER A 142 13.93 -1.64 -2.19
C SER A 142 13.26 -2.34 -1.01
N VAL A 143 12.69 -3.51 -1.26
CA VAL A 143 12.15 -4.42 -0.25
C VAL A 143 13.00 -5.68 -0.27
N PHE A 144 13.54 -6.08 0.88
CA PHE A 144 14.46 -7.21 0.95
C PHE A 144 14.45 -7.88 2.33
N THR A 145 14.89 -9.11 2.39
CA THR A 145 15.16 -9.81 3.65
C THR A 145 16.65 -9.99 3.84
N THR A 146 17.08 -10.21 5.08
CA THR A 146 18.46 -10.52 5.43
C THR A 146 18.45 -11.82 6.24
N ASP A 147 19.29 -12.77 5.87
CA ASP A 147 19.45 -14.01 6.61
C ASP A 147 20.29 -13.82 7.91
N ALA A 148 20.46 -14.89 8.68
CA ALA A 148 21.20 -14.85 9.94
C ALA A 148 22.71 -14.54 9.76
N PHE A 149 23.23 -14.62 8.56
CA PHE A 149 24.63 -14.32 8.22
C PHE A 149 24.79 -12.93 7.59
N GLY A 150 23.69 -12.18 7.44
CA GLY A 150 23.70 -10.86 6.85
C GLY A 150 23.59 -10.85 5.32
N ALA A 151 23.33 -11.98 4.66
CA ALA A 151 23.16 -11.99 3.21
C ALA A 151 21.75 -11.51 2.81
N PRO A 152 21.63 -10.49 1.92
CA PRO A 152 20.34 -9.97 1.50
C PRO A 152 19.71 -10.84 0.41
N THR A 153 18.37 -10.96 0.46
CA THR A 153 17.55 -11.43 -0.66
C THR A 153 16.62 -10.30 -1.08
N VAL A 154 16.84 -9.77 -2.28
CA VAL A 154 16.01 -8.68 -2.82
C VAL A 154 14.68 -9.25 -3.27
N LEU A 155 13.57 -8.68 -2.78
CA LEU A 155 12.21 -9.05 -3.12
C LEU A 155 11.61 -8.08 -4.14
N ALA A 156 11.95 -6.78 -4.01
CA ALA A 156 11.59 -5.74 -4.95
C ALA A 156 12.65 -4.65 -4.96
N ASN A 157 12.91 -4.06 -6.14
CA ASN A 157 13.87 -2.95 -6.32
C ASN A 157 13.44 -2.02 -7.44
N SER A 158 12.86 -0.90 -7.12
CA SER A 158 12.39 0.08 -8.11
C SER A 158 13.52 0.73 -8.93
N GLY A 159 14.78 0.50 -8.59
CA GLY A 159 15.95 1.11 -9.21
C GLY A 159 16.58 0.30 -10.35
N ASP A 160 16.20 -0.96 -10.57
CA ASP A 160 16.81 -1.85 -11.55
C ASP A 160 16.05 -1.93 -12.90
N GLY A 161 14.85 -1.33 -12.97
CA GLY A 161 14.02 -1.27 -14.17
C GLY A 161 13.34 -2.60 -14.53
N THR A 162 13.36 -3.59 -13.62
CA THR A 162 12.63 -4.85 -13.77
C THR A 162 11.30 -4.82 -13.04
N PRO A 163 10.25 -5.53 -13.52
CA PRO A 163 9.01 -5.65 -12.77
C PRO A 163 9.20 -6.51 -11.52
N ASP A 164 8.82 -5.97 -10.38
CA ASP A 164 8.90 -6.65 -9.09
C ASP A 164 7.61 -7.42 -8.79
N ARG A 165 7.74 -8.69 -8.44
CA ARG A 165 6.63 -9.57 -8.08
C ARG A 165 7.02 -10.45 -6.91
N LEU A 166 6.30 -10.31 -5.80
CA LEU A 166 6.49 -11.08 -4.58
C LEU A 166 5.37 -12.11 -4.46
N ALA A 167 5.74 -13.38 -4.39
CA ALA A 167 4.79 -14.42 -4.02
C ALA A 167 4.61 -14.42 -2.49
N LEU A 168 3.37 -14.27 -2.03
CA LEU A 168 3.00 -14.32 -0.62
C LEU A 168 2.08 -15.53 -0.41
N GLY A 169 2.41 -16.40 0.56
CA GLY A 169 1.48 -17.45 0.99
C GLY A 169 0.30 -16.84 1.72
N VAL A 170 -0.89 -17.42 1.60
CA VAL A 170 -2.08 -16.98 2.36
C VAL A 170 -1.93 -17.26 3.85
N ALA A 171 -2.71 -16.57 4.67
CA ALA A 171 -2.66 -16.64 6.14
C ALA A 171 -1.23 -16.42 6.67
N GLY A 172 -0.48 -15.54 6.03
CA GLY A 172 0.92 -15.29 6.32
C GLY A 172 1.20 -13.86 6.70
N HIS A 173 2.21 -13.71 7.58
CA HIS A 173 2.72 -12.42 8.01
C HIS A 173 4.25 -12.45 7.95
N ARG A 174 4.87 -11.39 7.43
CA ARG A 174 6.33 -11.31 7.38
C ARG A 174 6.84 -9.89 7.44
N HIS A 175 7.86 -9.67 8.27
CA HIS A 175 8.63 -8.44 8.24
C HIS A 175 9.76 -8.53 7.22
N VAL A 176 10.01 -7.38 6.60
CA VAL A 176 11.04 -7.19 5.57
C VAL A 176 11.78 -5.87 5.83
N ASN A 177 12.98 -5.74 5.27
CA ASN A 177 13.66 -4.46 5.26
C ASN A 177 13.10 -3.59 4.13
N TRP A 178 12.83 -2.30 4.44
CA TRP A 178 12.43 -1.29 3.46
C TRP A 178 13.55 -0.26 3.33
N GLY A 179 14.24 -0.27 2.22
CA GLY A 179 15.40 0.59 1.96
C GLY A 179 15.06 1.75 1.02
N PHE A 180 15.44 2.98 1.41
CA PHE A 180 15.23 4.20 0.64
C PHE A 180 16.58 4.87 0.39
N THR A 181 16.94 5.09 -0.87
CA THR A 181 18.29 5.59 -1.22
C THR A 181 18.46 7.09 -1.05
N LYS A 182 17.38 7.85 -0.82
CA LYS A 182 17.39 9.30 -0.59
C LYS A 182 16.27 9.71 0.37
N PRO A 183 16.41 10.81 1.14
CA PRO A 183 15.33 11.37 1.93
C PRO A 183 14.30 12.08 1.04
N GLY A 184 13.07 12.20 1.53
CA GLY A 184 11.95 12.90 0.90
C GLY A 184 10.69 12.04 0.77
N TRP A 185 9.75 12.50 -0.05
CA TRP A 185 8.47 11.84 -0.25
C TRP A 185 8.55 10.75 -1.31
N TYR A 186 8.01 9.57 -0.98
CA TYR A 186 7.85 8.44 -1.90
C TYR A 186 6.37 8.07 -2.01
N ARG A 187 5.99 7.68 -3.23
CA ARG A 187 4.70 7.07 -3.54
C ARG A 187 4.98 5.73 -4.22
N ALA A 188 4.76 4.65 -3.51
CA ALA A 188 4.91 3.29 -4.00
C ALA A 188 3.53 2.74 -4.38
N THR A 189 3.37 2.33 -5.63
CA THR A 189 2.12 1.73 -6.13
C THR A 189 2.26 0.23 -6.11
N PHE A 190 1.43 -0.43 -5.32
CA PHE A 190 1.32 -1.89 -5.28
C PHE A 190 0.02 -2.36 -5.91
N GLN A 191 0.02 -3.62 -6.36
CA GLN A 191 -1.16 -4.33 -6.83
C GLN A 191 -1.06 -5.80 -6.44
N ALA A 192 -2.12 -6.35 -5.86
CA ALA A 192 -2.25 -7.77 -5.60
C ALA A 192 -2.97 -8.46 -6.77
N THR A 193 -2.55 -9.69 -7.09
CA THR A 193 -3.20 -10.55 -8.08
C THR A 193 -3.20 -11.99 -7.61
N ALA A 194 -4.25 -12.74 -7.89
CA ALA A 194 -4.33 -14.17 -7.60
C ALA A 194 -5.20 -14.91 -8.61
N THR A 195 -5.16 -16.24 -8.53
CA THR A 195 -6.12 -17.11 -9.22
C THR A 195 -6.87 -17.90 -8.16
N LEU A 196 -8.19 -17.88 -8.19
CA LEU A 196 -9.01 -18.68 -7.28
C LEU A 196 -8.93 -20.18 -7.66
N THR A 197 -9.33 -21.06 -6.74
CA THR A 197 -9.32 -22.51 -6.98
C THR A 197 -10.24 -22.96 -8.11
N ASP A 198 -11.23 -22.15 -8.49
CA ASP A 198 -12.10 -22.40 -9.64
C ASP A 198 -11.50 -21.90 -10.99
N GLY A 199 -10.29 -21.32 -10.95
CA GLY A 199 -9.59 -20.77 -12.11
C GLY A 199 -9.90 -19.30 -12.42
N THR A 200 -10.78 -18.64 -11.67
CA THR A 200 -11.08 -17.21 -11.81
C THR A 200 -9.84 -16.37 -11.41
N ARG A 201 -9.50 -15.37 -12.22
CA ARG A 201 -8.43 -14.40 -11.89
C ARG A 201 -9.01 -13.21 -11.18
N VAL A 202 -8.39 -12.83 -10.08
CA VAL A 202 -8.76 -11.65 -9.28
C VAL A 202 -7.56 -10.73 -9.13
N ALA A 203 -7.82 -9.45 -8.98
CA ALA A 203 -6.80 -8.43 -8.79
C ALA A 203 -7.36 -7.29 -7.94
N SER A 204 -6.49 -6.65 -7.17
CA SER A 204 -6.81 -5.36 -6.56
C SER A 204 -6.70 -4.23 -7.58
N ASP A 205 -7.26 -3.07 -7.26
CA ASP A 205 -6.84 -1.83 -7.91
C ASP A 205 -5.37 -1.52 -7.58
N PRO A 206 -4.63 -0.81 -8.46
CA PRO A 206 -3.30 -0.31 -8.14
C PRO A 206 -3.40 0.75 -7.04
N THR A 207 -2.88 0.44 -5.84
CA THR A 207 -3.02 1.24 -4.63
C THR A 207 -1.72 1.93 -4.28
N VAL A 208 -1.79 3.21 -3.87
CA VAL A 208 -0.63 4.06 -3.59
C VAL A 208 -0.37 4.14 -2.09
N PHE A 209 0.79 3.71 -1.67
CA PHE A 209 1.31 3.85 -0.30
C PHE A 209 2.30 5.00 -0.24
N THR A 210 2.13 5.88 0.74
CA THR A 210 2.95 7.09 0.88
C THR A 210 3.94 6.95 2.03
N PHE A 211 5.23 7.18 1.72
CA PHE A 211 6.29 7.23 2.73
C PHE A 211 6.90 8.64 2.78
N TRP A 212 7.26 9.08 3.98
CA TRP A 212 8.02 10.30 4.21
C TRP A 212 9.33 9.96 4.91
N VAL A 213 10.45 10.10 4.21
CA VAL A 213 11.79 9.65 4.63
C VAL A 213 12.65 10.81 5.08
N GLY A 214 13.24 10.72 6.27
CA GLY A 214 14.18 11.70 6.82
C GLY A 214 13.56 12.81 7.65
#